data_61f215e5537e9ce478a202c78573e2f2
#
_entry.id   61f215e5537e9ce478a202c78573e2f2
#
_cell.length_a   1.000
_cell.length_b   1.000
_cell.length_c   1.000
_cell.angle_alpha   90.00
_cell.angle_beta   90.00
_cell.angle_gamma   90.00
#
_symmetry.space_group_name_H-M   'P 1'
#
loop_
_entity.id
_entity.type
_entity.pdbx_description
1 polymer ?
#
loop_
_entity_poly.entity_id
_entity_poly.type
_entity_poly.pdbx_seq_one_letter_code
_entity_poly.pdbx_strand_id
1 'polypeptide(L)'
;MHCGAHLPESDLDRRAVRGFSRKRVFEMPKIKVKNPVVDMDGDEMTRIIWAFIKDKLIHPYLDIKLEYYDLSIQKRDETNDQITIDAANAIKRLGVGVKCATITPDEARVKEFGLKQMWKSPNGTIRNILGGVIFREPIICKNVPRLVPGWTQPIVVGRHAYGDQYRATDFLVPGPGKLTLAWTGKDGKKIEREVFDFPGSGVAMSMYNLDQSIIDFARASMNYALNRKYPLYLSTKNTIVKAYDGRFKDLFQQIFDAEFADKFKAANITYEHRLIDDMVAASLKWSGGYVWACKNYDGDVQSDTVAQGYGSLGLMTSVLMTPDGQTVESEAAHGTVTRHYRQYQKGQPTSTNSIASIFAWTRGLSHRAKLDGNQDLSRFAGTMEKVVVRSEEHT
;
A
#
# COMPACT_ATOMS: atom_id res chain seq x y z
N MET A 1 15.63 -78.97 -9.29
CA MET A 1 16.12 -79.70 -8.11
C MET A 1 15.95 -78.79 -6.91
N HIS A 2 15.19 -79.28 -5.95
CA HIS A 2 14.89 -78.67 -4.64
C HIS A 2 16.15 -78.39 -3.82
N CYS A 3 16.14 -77.32 -3.04
CA CYS A 3 16.46 -77.42 -1.62
C CYS A 3 16.00 -76.11 -0.91
N GLY A 4 15.00 -76.28 -0.08
CA GLY A 4 14.58 -75.29 0.88
C GLY A 4 15.47 -75.37 2.12
N ALA A 5 15.59 -74.26 2.83
CA ALA A 5 16.07 -74.18 4.17
C ALA A 5 15.19 -73.21 4.98
N HIS A 6 14.34 -73.81 5.83
CA HIS A 6 13.70 -73.13 6.96
C HIS A 6 14.75 -72.73 7.98
N LEU A 7 14.68 -71.52 8.51
CA LEU A 7 15.28 -71.17 9.81
C LEU A 7 14.20 -70.57 10.71
N PRO A 8 14.26 -70.83 12.03
CA PRO A 8 13.12 -70.68 12.93
C PRO A 8 12.95 -69.24 13.46
N GLU A 9 11.69 -68.92 13.75
CA GLU A 9 11.29 -67.76 14.57
C GLU A 9 11.92 -67.91 15.97
N SER A 10 12.70 -66.88 16.34
CA SER A 10 13.11 -66.68 17.72
C SER A 10 12.34 -65.47 18.30
N ASP A 11 11.57 -65.76 19.32
CA ASP A 11 11.00 -64.84 20.29
C ASP A 11 12.03 -63.77 20.70
N LEU A 12 11.84 -62.53 20.29
CA LEU A 12 12.51 -61.37 20.86
C LEU A 12 11.52 -60.22 21.08
N ASP A 13 11.13 -60.18 22.34
CA ASP A 13 10.83 -58.98 23.12
C ASP A 13 9.67 -58.07 22.71
N ARG A 14 8.47 -58.51 23.02
CA ARG A 14 7.30 -57.64 23.20
C ARG A 14 7.38 -56.83 24.51
N ARG A 15 8.41 -56.03 24.72
CA ARG A 15 8.52 -55.12 25.86
C ARG A 15 9.40 -53.91 25.54
N ALA A 16 9.00 -52.96 24.72
CA ALA A 16 9.47 -51.59 24.78
C ALA A 16 8.74 -50.67 23.74
N VAL A 17 7.42 -50.68 23.71
CA VAL A 17 6.70 -49.54 23.08
C VAL A 17 5.71 -49.02 24.12
N ARG A 18 6.26 -48.57 25.25
CA ARG A 18 5.50 -47.75 26.19
C ARG A 18 5.91 -46.30 25.96
N GLY A 19 4.94 -45.50 25.53
CA GLY A 19 4.87 -44.08 25.87
C GLY A 19 5.59 -43.11 24.96
N PHE A 20 5.30 -43.07 23.67
CA PHE A 20 5.26 -41.74 23.05
C PHE A 20 3.98 -41.08 23.52
N SER A 21 4.06 -40.39 24.66
CA SER A 21 3.09 -39.46 25.13
C SER A 21 2.80 -38.51 23.95
N ARG A 22 1.57 -38.52 23.40
CA ARG A 22 1.07 -37.45 22.56
C ARG A 22 1.35 -36.17 23.32
N LYS A 23 2.39 -35.42 22.91
CA LYS A 23 2.58 -34.05 23.38
C LYS A 23 1.22 -33.40 23.22
N ARG A 24 0.55 -33.07 24.31
CA ARG A 24 -0.59 -32.17 24.28
C ARG A 24 -0.09 -30.94 23.56
N VAL A 25 -0.53 -30.72 22.33
CA VAL A 25 -0.41 -29.44 21.67
C VAL A 25 -1.22 -28.53 22.59
N PHE A 26 -0.53 -27.74 23.40
CA PHE A 26 -1.17 -26.66 24.14
C PHE A 26 -1.70 -25.73 23.06
N GLU A 27 -2.97 -25.83 22.71
CA GLU A 27 -3.66 -24.81 21.94
C GLU A 27 -3.59 -23.53 22.77
N MET A 28 -2.70 -22.63 22.39
CA MET A 28 -2.66 -21.31 23.01
C MET A 28 -4.00 -20.64 22.72
N PRO A 29 -4.63 -20.01 23.72
CA PRO A 29 -5.89 -19.32 23.50
C PRO A 29 -5.70 -18.24 22.44
N LYS A 30 -6.58 -18.22 21.44
CA LYS A 30 -6.54 -17.23 20.38
C LYS A 30 -6.77 -15.83 20.96
N ILE A 31 -6.07 -14.85 20.38
CA ILE A 31 -6.27 -13.45 20.73
C ILE A 31 -7.64 -13.01 20.19
N LYS A 32 -8.52 -12.54 21.06
CA LYS A 32 -9.84 -12.03 20.66
C LYS A 32 -9.73 -10.65 20.01
N VAL A 33 -10.26 -10.52 18.80
CA VAL A 33 -10.36 -9.25 18.08
C VAL A 33 -11.82 -8.84 18.05
N LYS A 34 -12.15 -7.77 18.78
CA LYS A 34 -13.54 -7.36 19.06
C LYS A 34 -14.27 -6.93 17.78
N ASN A 35 -13.63 -6.08 16.97
CA ASN A 35 -14.25 -5.51 15.79
C ASN A 35 -13.70 -6.18 14.52
N PRO A 36 -14.54 -6.36 13.48
CA PRO A 36 -14.12 -6.99 12.25
C PRO A 36 -13.05 -6.22 11.49
N VAL A 37 -12.37 -6.93 10.59
CA VAL A 37 -11.50 -6.37 9.56
C VAL A 37 -12.06 -6.74 8.19
N VAL A 38 -12.05 -5.80 7.24
CA VAL A 38 -12.41 -6.07 5.85
C VAL A 38 -11.28 -6.83 5.18
N ASP A 39 -11.57 -8.02 4.67
CA ASP A 39 -10.63 -8.86 3.92
C ASP A 39 -10.99 -8.80 2.43
N MET A 40 -10.16 -8.14 1.65
CA MET A 40 -10.33 -8.02 0.20
C MET A 40 -9.37 -8.98 -0.50
N ASP A 41 -9.91 -10.07 -1.03
CA ASP A 41 -9.15 -11.02 -1.83
C ASP A 41 -8.84 -10.45 -3.23
N GLY A 42 -7.91 -11.06 -3.95
CA GLY A 42 -7.42 -10.55 -5.22
C GLY A 42 -7.24 -11.61 -6.29
N ASP A 43 -6.16 -11.49 -7.05
CA ASP A 43 -5.95 -12.29 -8.26
C ASP A 43 -4.63 -13.07 -8.24
N GLU A 44 -4.55 -14.08 -9.12
CA GLU A 44 -3.35 -14.80 -9.54
C GLU A 44 -2.51 -15.37 -8.36
N MET A 45 -1.19 -15.25 -8.39
CA MET A 45 -0.30 -15.83 -7.38
C MET A 45 -0.52 -15.22 -6.01
N THR A 46 -0.83 -13.94 -5.94
CA THR A 46 -1.06 -13.25 -4.66
C THR A 46 -2.31 -13.75 -3.95
N ARG A 47 -3.37 -14.18 -4.66
CA ARG A 47 -4.54 -14.81 -4.06
C ARG A 47 -4.18 -16.12 -3.35
N ILE A 48 -3.33 -16.94 -3.95
CA ILE A 48 -2.85 -18.19 -3.34
C ILE A 48 -2.08 -17.90 -2.05
N ILE A 49 -1.16 -16.94 -2.11
CA ILE A 49 -0.38 -16.49 -0.93
C ILE A 49 -1.30 -15.93 0.15
N TRP A 50 -2.31 -15.15 -0.23
CA TRP A 50 -3.27 -14.54 0.69
C TRP A 50 -4.05 -15.58 1.47
N ALA A 51 -4.48 -16.66 0.78
CA ALA A 51 -5.12 -17.80 1.43
C ALA A 51 -4.19 -18.50 2.43
N PHE A 52 -2.91 -18.73 2.05
CA PHE A 52 -1.92 -19.31 2.97
C PHE A 52 -1.65 -18.44 4.19
N ILE A 53 -1.57 -17.12 4.03
CA ILE A 53 -1.40 -16.20 5.16
C ILE A 53 -2.57 -16.33 6.13
N LYS A 54 -3.80 -16.30 5.65
CA LYS A 54 -4.98 -16.47 6.50
C LYS A 54 -4.96 -17.80 7.24
N ASP A 55 -4.69 -18.89 6.52
CA ASP A 55 -4.72 -20.25 7.03
C ASP A 55 -3.60 -20.54 8.04
N LYS A 56 -2.39 -20.04 7.79
CA LYS A 56 -1.20 -20.37 8.59
C LYS A 56 -0.84 -19.31 9.65
N LEU A 57 -1.15 -18.04 9.40
CA LEU A 57 -0.66 -16.93 10.21
C LEU A 57 -1.77 -16.12 10.90
N ILE A 58 -3.01 -16.18 10.43
CA ILE A 58 -4.11 -15.39 11.02
C ILE A 58 -5.04 -16.28 11.84
N HIS A 59 -5.74 -17.21 11.22
CA HIS A 59 -6.77 -18.03 11.87
C HIS A 59 -6.28 -18.93 13.01
N PRO A 60 -5.03 -19.46 13.02
CA PRO A 60 -4.53 -20.23 14.16
C PRO A 60 -4.34 -19.41 15.44
N TYR A 61 -4.08 -18.11 15.32
CA TYR A 61 -3.69 -17.25 16.45
C TYR A 61 -4.77 -16.24 16.86
N LEU A 62 -5.66 -15.87 15.94
CA LEU A 62 -6.66 -14.83 16.17
C LEU A 62 -8.09 -15.39 16.12
N ASP A 63 -8.88 -15.00 17.10
CA ASP A 63 -10.35 -15.10 17.04
C ASP A 63 -10.87 -13.77 16.47
N ILE A 64 -10.92 -13.69 15.15
CA ILE A 64 -11.22 -12.49 14.39
C ILE A 64 -12.33 -12.77 13.36
N LYS A 65 -13.28 -11.85 13.28
CA LYS A 65 -14.28 -11.84 12.19
C LYS A 65 -13.70 -11.08 11.00
N LEU A 66 -13.68 -11.73 9.84
CA LEU A 66 -13.33 -11.11 8.56
C LEU A 66 -14.60 -10.84 7.76
N GLU A 67 -14.79 -9.59 7.33
CA GLU A 67 -15.82 -9.24 6.37
C GLU A 67 -15.19 -9.34 4.97
N TYR A 68 -15.48 -10.46 4.30
CA TYR A 68 -14.81 -10.89 3.08
C TYR A 68 -15.43 -10.32 1.81
N TYR A 69 -14.59 -9.81 0.93
CA TYR A 69 -14.94 -9.34 -0.42
C TYR A 69 -13.97 -9.95 -1.44
N ASP A 70 -14.52 -10.66 -2.43
CA ASP A 70 -13.74 -11.20 -3.55
C ASP A 70 -13.57 -10.12 -4.63
N LEU A 71 -12.39 -9.47 -4.67
CA LEU A 71 -12.04 -8.48 -5.68
C LEU A 71 -11.29 -9.09 -6.89
N SER A 72 -11.43 -10.41 -7.12
CA SER A 72 -10.92 -11.01 -8.35
C SER A 72 -11.53 -10.35 -9.58
N ILE A 73 -10.77 -10.33 -10.67
CA ILE A 73 -11.23 -9.67 -11.91
C ILE A 73 -12.54 -10.27 -12.42
N GLN A 74 -12.76 -11.59 -12.22
CA GLN A 74 -14.01 -12.27 -12.59
C GLN A 74 -15.18 -11.79 -11.76
N LYS A 75 -15.00 -11.69 -10.42
CA LYS A 75 -16.10 -11.26 -9.54
C LYS A 75 -16.43 -9.78 -9.71
N ARG A 76 -15.44 -8.97 -9.99
CA ARG A 76 -15.61 -7.56 -10.34
C ARG A 76 -16.39 -7.41 -11.66
N ASP A 77 -16.07 -8.21 -12.67
CA ASP A 77 -16.80 -8.20 -13.94
C ASP A 77 -18.26 -8.67 -13.77
N GLU A 78 -18.47 -9.74 -13.00
CA GLU A 78 -19.80 -10.26 -12.67
C GLU A 78 -20.69 -9.16 -12.04
N THR A 79 -20.15 -8.41 -11.09
CA THR A 79 -20.87 -7.39 -10.30
C THR A 79 -20.82 -5.99 -10.93
N ASN A 80 -20.30 -5.83 -12.14
CA ASN A 80 -20.00 -4.54 -12.76
C ASN A 80 -19.21 -3.61 -11.83
N ASP A 81 -18.21 -4.16 -11.16
CA ASP A 81 -17.32 -3.55 -10.16
C ASP A 81 -18.02 -3.01 -8.90
N GLN A 82 -19.31 -3.34 -8.69
CA GLN A 82 -20.04 -2.91 -7.48
C GLN A 82 -19.39 -3.46 -6.21
N ILE A 83 -18.82 -4.66 -6.25
CA ILE A 83 -18.16 -5.28 -5.09
C ILE A 83 -16.96 -4.46 -4.57
N THR A 84 -16.27 -3.73 -5.45
CA THR A 84 -15.18 -2.82 -5.04
C THR A 84 -15.73 -1.63 -4.25
N ILE A 85 -16.87 -1.09 -4.66
CA ILE A 85 -17.57 0.01 -3.98
C ILE A 85 -18.06 -0.47 -2.61
N ASP A 86 -18.65 -1.66 -2.55
CA ASP A 86 -19.17 -2.26 -1.31
C ASP A 86 -18.03 -2.52 -0.31
N ALA A 87 -16.90 -3.04 -0.78
CA ALA A 87 -15.70 -3.25 0.04
C ALA A 87 -15.17 -1.92 0.60
N ALA A 88 -15.06 -0.87 -0.23
CA ALA A 88 -14.62 0.45 0.20
C ALA A 88 -15.55 1.06 1.27
N ASN A 89 -16.85 0.92 1.10
CA ASN A 89 -17.84 1.37 2.10
C ASN A 89 -17.77 0.55 3.40
N ALA A 90 -17.47 -0.74 3.32
CA ALA A 90 -17.22 -1.56 4.49
C ALA A 90 -15.97 -1.10 5.26
N ILE A 91 -14.87 -0.77 4.56
CA ILE A 91 -13.68 -0.20 5.19
C ILE A 91 -14.01 1.11 5.90
N LYS A 92 -14.75 2.00 5.25
CA LYS A 92 -15.18 3.27 5.84
C LYS A 92 -15.99 3.08 7.12
N ARG A 93 -16.83 2.04 7.17
CA ARG A 93 -17.66 1.70 8.35
C ARG A 93 -16.86 1.03 9.46
N LEU A 94 -15.92 0.14 9.13
CA LEU A 94 -15.18 -0.68 10.10
C LEU A 94 -13.81 -0.09 10.48
N GLY A 95 -13.32 0.89 9.73
CA GLY A 95 -12.05 1.57 9.97
C GLY A 95 -10.80 0.82 9.51
N VAL A 96 -10.90 -0.46 9.14
CA VAL A 96 -9.74 -1.27 8.74
C VAL A 96 -10.07 -2.19 7.58
N GLY A 97 -9.27 -2.09 6.52
CA GLY A 97 -9.23 -3.03 5.41
C GLY A 97 -7.83 -3.58 5.16
N VAL A 98 -7.76 -4.85 4.76
CA VAL A 98 -6.55 -5.48 4.25
C VAL A 98 -6.84 -6.00 2.84
N LYS A 99 -5.93 -5.72 1.90
CA LYS A 99 -6.20 -5.97 0.49
C LYS A 99 -5.09 -6.78 -0.16
N CYS A 100 -5.50 -7.85 -0.84
CA CYS A 100 -4.69 -8.59 -1.78
C CYS A 100 -4.50 -7.80 -3.09
N ALA A 101 -3.45 -8.08 -3.84
CA ALA A 101 -3.23 -7.46 -5.14
C ALA A 101 -4.29 -7.91 -6.16
N THR A 102 -4.74 -6.96 -6.99
CA THR A 102 -5.81 -7.16 -7.97
C THR A 102 -5.34 -6.80 -9.38
N ILE A 103 -5.89 -7.47 -10.39
CA ILE A 103 -5.65 -7.14 -11.80
C ILE A 103 -6.33 -5.81 -12.15
N THR A 104 -5.58 -4.89 -12.75
CA THR A 104 -6.13 -3.80 -13.55
C THR A 104 -5.99 -4.22 -15.00
N PRO A 105 -7.10 -4.56 -15.71
CA PRO A 105 -7.00 -5.14 -17.03
C PRO A 105 -6.59 -4.11 -18.08
N ASP A 106 -5.72 -4.54 -18.98
CA ASP A 106 -5.49 -3.95 -20.29
C ASP A 106 -6.31 -4.67 -21.37
N GLU A 107 -6.15 -4.28 -22.63
CA GLU A 107 -6.85 -4.89 -23.75
C GLU A 107 -6.60 -6.42 -23.89
N ALA A 108 -5.37 -6.86 -23.58
CA ALA A 108 -5.02 -8.27 -23.63
C ALA A 108 -5.73 -9.06 -22.52
N ARG A 109 -5.80 -8.49 -21.33
CA ARG A 109 -6.50 -9.08 -20.18
C ARG A 109 -8.01 -9.11 -20.38
N VAL A 110 -8.59 -8.08 -21.00
CA VAL A 110 -10.03 -8.07 -21.37
C VAL A 110 -10.35 -9.28 -22.26
N LYS A 111 -9.52 -9.55 -23.28
CA LYS A 111 -9.69 -10.71 -24.15
C LYS A 111 -9.44 -12.02 -23.43
N GLU A 112 -8.38 -12.11 -22.62
CA GLU A 112 -8.01 -13.31 -21.87
C GLU A 112 -9.13 -13.79 -20.95
N PHE A 113 -9.75 -12.86 -20.19
CA PHE A 113 -10.78 -13.20 -19.21
C PHE A 113 -12.21 -13.05 -19.74
N GLY A 114 -12.40 -12.63 -20.99
CA GLY A 114 -13.71 -12.42 -21.59
C GLY A 114 -14.53 -11.34 -20.88
N LEU A 115 -13.87 -10.25 -20.44
CA LEU A 115 -14.50 -9.21 -19.63
C LEU A 115 -15.46 -8.36 -20.46
N LYS A 116 -16.53 -7.87 -19.82
CA LYS A 116 -17.52 -6.96 -20.41
C LYS A 116 -16.89 -5.64 -20.86
N GLN A 117 -15.85 -5.18 -20.13
CA GLN A 117 -15.11 -3.95 -20.42
C GLN A 117 -13.76 -3.89 -19.71
N MET A 118 -12.96 -2.89 -20.04
CA MET A 118 -11.69 -2.60 -19.38
C MET A 118 -11.95 -1.86 -18.05
N TRP A 119 -12.11 -2.63 -16.97
CA TRP A 119 -12.41 -2.09 -15.63
C TRP A 119 -11.30 -1.19 -15.10
N LYS A 120 -11.68 -0.14 -14.39
CA LYS A 120 -10.73 0.75 -13.71
C LYS A 120 -10.01 0.00 -12.58
N SER A 121 -8.88 0.58 -12.13
CA SER A 121 -8.16 0.04 -10.98
C SER A 121 -9.03 0.08 -9.72
N PRO A 122 -9.21 -1.05 -9.00
CA PRO A 122 -9.92 -1.06 -7.71
C PRO A 122 -9.28 -0.13 -6.70
N ASN A 123 -7.95 -0.02 -6.71
CA ASN A 123 -7.21 0.87 -5.82
C ASN A 123 -7.65 2.33 -6.01
N GLY A 124 -7.87 2.76 -7.26
CA GLY A 124 -8.39 4.09 -7.56
C GLY A 124 -9.80 4.32 -7.01
N THR A 125 -10.69 3.33 -7.15
CA THR A 125 -12.05 3.38 -6.63
C THR A 125 -12.07 3.47 -5.11
N ILE A 126 -11.31 2.60 -4.41
CA ILE A 126 -11.20 2.58 -2.95
C ILE A 126 -10.64 3.91 -2.44
N ARG A 127 -9.56 4.41 -3.04
CA ARG A 127 -8.93 5.69 -2.68
C ARG A 127 -9.88 6.87 -2.82
N ASN A 128 -10.66 6.91 -3.89
CA ASN A 128 -11.63 7.97 -4.11
C ASN A 128 -12.78 7.95 -3.09
N ILE A 129 -13.21 6.77 -2.64
CA ILE A 129 -14.29 6.60 -1.65
C ILE A 129 -13.79 6.93 -0.25
N LEU A 130 -12.60 6.49 0.13
CA LEU A 130 -12.01 6.73 1.45
C LEU A 130 -11.44 8.13 1.60
N GLY A 131 -10.92 8.73 0.52
CA GLY A 131 -10.31 10.07 0.55
C GLY A 131 -9.03 10.12 1.35
N GLY A 132 -8.19 9.09 1.26
CA GLY A 132 -6.96 8.99 2.05
C GLY A 132 -5.68 9.32 1.28
N VAL A 133 -4.58 9.25 1.99
CA VAL A 133 -3.20 9.41 1.51
C VAL A 133 -2.50 8.05 1.55
N ILE A 134 -1.71 7.77 0.52
CA ILE A 134 -0.96 6.52 0.42
C ILE A 134 0.43 6.75 1.01
N PHE A 135 0.77 5.94 2.01
CA PHE A 135 2.11 5.89 2.58
C PHE A 135 2.79 4.57 2.19
N ARG A 136 3.89 4.69 1.45
CA ARG A 136 4.74 3.55 1.08
C ARG A 136 5.99 3.55 1.94
N GLU A 137 6.19 2.43 2.66
CA GLU A 137 7.30 2.26 3.61
C GLU A 137 8.10 1.00 3.26
N PRO A 138 9.45 1.09 3.13
CA PRO A 138 10.27 -0.09 2.84
C PRO A 138 10.37 -1.02 4.04
N ILE A 139 10.38 -2.31 3.76
CA ILE A 139 10.73 -3.37 4.69
C ILE A 139 12.23 -3.60 4.59
N ILE A 140 12.97 -3.30 5.66
CA ILE A 140 14.43 -3.36 5.64
C ILE A 140 14.90 -4.72 6.16
N CYS A 141 15.55 -5.49 5.28
CA CYS A 141 16.23 -6.75 5.61
C CYS A 141 17.73 -6.58 5.44
N LYS A 142 18.53 -7.05 6.41
CA LYS A 142 19.99 -6.80 6.44
C LYS A 142 20.74 -7.49 5.32
N ASN A 143 20.26 -8.67 4.90
CA ASN A 143 20.85 -9.48 3.82
C ASN A 143 20.47 -8.99 2.41
N VAL A 144 19.54 -8.06 2.29
CA VAL A 144 19.17 -7.47 1.00
C VAL A 144 20.05 -6.25 0.74
N PRO A 145 20.93 -6.29 -0.30
CA PRO A 145 21.81 -5.16 -0.62
C PRO A 145 20.97 -3.95 -1.04
N ARG A 146 21.27 -2.80 -0.44
CA ARG A 146 20.65 -1.53 -0.81
C ARG A 146 21.47 -0.87 -1.90
N LEU A 147 20.81 -0.31 -2.91
CA LEU A 147 21.49 0.47 -3.95
C LEU A 147 22.09 1.76 -3.38
N VAL A 148 21.47 2.30 -2.32
CA VAL A 148 22.03 3.41 -1.55
C VAL A 148 22.45 2.89 -0.17
N PRO A 149 23.73 2.55 0.03
CA PRO A 149 24.21 1.93 1.28
C PRO A 149 23.94 2.74 2.54
N GLY A 150 23.84 4.07 2.41
CA GLY A 150 23.57 5.00 3.50
C GLY A 150 22.14 4.92 4.06
N TRP A 151 21.19 4.31 3.35
CA TRP A 151 19.79 4.21 3.79
C TRP A 151 19.61 3.14 4.86
N THR A 152 19.84 3.51 6.11
CA THR A 152 19.76 2.59 7.25
C THR A 152 18.42 2.58 7.96
N GLN A 153 17.59 3.60 7.71
CA GLN A 153 16.23 3.75 8.24
C GLN A 153 15.24 3.97 7.11
N PRO A 154 13.94 3.69 7.30
CA PRO A 154 12.95 3.84 6.24
C PRO A 154 12.80 5.28 5.75
N ILE A 155 12.72 5.47 4.44
CA ILE A 155 12.17 6.67 3.81
C ILE A 155 10.71 6.34 3.50
N VAL A 156 9.78 7.00 4.18
CA VAL A 156 8.35 6.80 3.95
C VAL A 156 7.86 7.83 2.95
N VAL A 157 7.41 7.39 1.78
CA VAL A 157 6.83 8.30 0.77
C VAL A 157 5.33 8.40 0.97
N GLY A 158 4.84 9.59 1.31
CA GLY A 158 3.41 9.94 1.34
C GLY A 158 2.98 10.53 0.01
N ARG A 159 2.07 9.84 -0.71
CA ARG A 159 1.57 10.29 -2.02
C ARG A 159 0.17 10.88 -1.88
N HIS A 160 0.01 12.12 -2.37
CA HIS A 160 -1.30 12.74 -2.56
C HIS A 160 -2.03 12.08 -3.73
N ALA A 161 -2.92 11.15 -3.45
CA ALA A 161 -3.54 10.30 -4.47
C ALA A 161 -4.74 10.95 -5.17
N TYR A 162 -4.77 12.25 -5.33
CA TYR A 162 -5.86 13.01 -5.93
C TYR A 162 -5.35 14.09 -6.89
N GLY A 163 -6.11 14.34 -7.97
CA GLY A 163 -5.86 15.47 -8.87
C GLY A 163 -4.57 15.35 -9.69
N ASP A 164 -4.01 16.50 -10.02
CA ASP A 164 -2.78 16.68 -10.80
C ASP A 164 -2.85 15.96 -12.18
N GLN A 165 -1.76 15.39 -12.66
CA GLN A 165 -1.67 14.68 -13.94
C GLN A 165 -2.65 13.49 -14.05
N TYR A 166 -3.03 12.86 -12.93
CA TYR A 166 -3.95 11.72 -12.89
C TYR A 166 -5.42 12.09 -13.11
N ARG A 167 -5.73 13.38 -13.12
CA ARG A 167 -7.05 13.96 -13.43
C ARG A 167 -6.94 15.04 -14.51
N ALA A 168 -5.90 14.97 -15.32
CA ALA A 168 -5.70 15.92 -16.42
C ALA A 168 -6.72 15.71 -17.52
N THR A 169 -6.99 16.80 -18.22
CA THR A 169 -7.65 16.81 -19.53
C THR A 169 -6.64 17.24 -20.56
N ASP A 170 -6.38 16.40 -21.55
CA ASP A 170 -5.40 16.64 -22.61
C ASP A 170 -6.00 16.40 -23.98
N PHE A 171 -5.41 17.03 -25.01
CA PHE A 171 -5.80 16.85 -26.38
C PHE A 171 -4.69 17.25 -27.35
N LEU A 172 -4.78 16.71 -28.57
CA LEU A 172 -3.91 17.12 -29.67
C LEU A 172 -4.41 18.44 -30.30
N VAL A 173 -3.56 19.44 -30.34
CA VAL A 173 -3.81 20.69 -31.04
C VAL A 173 -3.62 20.45 -32.54
N PRO A 174 -4.65 20.61 -33.39
CA PRO A 174 -4.59 20.16 -34.78
C PRO A 174 -3.82 21.10 -35.73
N GLY A 175 -3.57 22.34 -35.31
CA GLY A 175 -2.92 23.34 -36.17
C GLY A 175 -2.76 24.69 -35.50
N PRO A 176 -2.45 25.76 -36.26
CA PRO A 176 -2.28 27.12 -35.71
C PRO A 176 -3.53 27.60 -34.98
N GLY A 177 -3.32 28.28 -33.83
CA GLY A 177 -4.44 28.83 -33.05
C GLY A 177 -4.09 29.07 -31.60
N LYS A 178 -4.97 29.80 -30.91
CA LYS A 178 -4.78 30.21 -29.53
C LYS A 178 -5.37 29.22 -28.54
N LEU A 179 -4.57 28.82 -27.57
CA LEU A 179 -5.03 28.07 -26.39
C LEU A 179 -5.32 29.04 -25.25
N THR A 180 -6.53 28.99 -24.71
CA THR A 180 -6.92 29.76 -23.53
C THR A 180 -7.38 28.84 -22.40
N LEU A 181 -7.10 29.22 -21.15
CA LEU A 181 -7.64 28.60 -19.93
C LEU A 181 -8.68 29.54 -19.35
N ALA A 182 -9.92 29.08 -19.22
CA ALA A 182 -11.04 29.86 -18.71
C ALA A 182 -11.67 29.17 -17.48
N TRP A 183 -12.00 29.99 -16.49
CA TRP A 183 -12.82 29.58 -15.34
C TRP A 183 -14.03 30.52 -15.24
N THR A 184 -15.22 29.92 -15.05
CA THR A 184 -16.46 30.67 -14.85
C THR A 184 -17.06 30.33 -13.51
N GLY A 185 -17.16 31.30 -12.63
CA GLY A 185 -17.81 31.16 -11.32
C GLY A 185 -19.32 31.01 -11.46
N LYS A 186 -19.95 30.39 -10.45
CA LYS A 186 -21.42 30.29 -10.35
C LYS A 186 -22.11 31.67 -10.25
N ASP A 187 -21.37 32.70 -9.83
CA ASP A 187 -21.76 34.10 -9.77
C ASP A 187 -21.59 34.82 -11.14
N GLY A 188 -21.17 34.12 -12.17
CA GLY A 188 -20.91 34.63 -13.50
C GLY A 188 -19.55 35.31 -13.70
N LYS A 189 -18.74 35.43 -12.65
CA LYS A 189 -17.38 35.95 -12.74
C LYS A 189 -16.52 35.05 -13.59
N LYS A 190 -15.73 35.64 -14.50
CA LYS A 190 -14.83 34.92 -15.41
C LYS A 190 -13.38 35.27 -15.14
N ILE A 191 -12.52 34.28 -15.24
CA ILE A 191 -11.08 34.43 -15.31
C ILE A 191 -10.64 33.71 -16.59
N GLU A 192 -9.96 34.43 -17.47
CA GLU A 192 -9.43 33.89 -18.71
C GLU A 192 -7.95 34.23 -18.83
N ARG A 193 -7.15 33.30 -19.31
CA ARG A 193 -5.71 33.47 -19.55
C ARG A 193 -5.35 32.82 -20.87
N GLU A 194 -4.68 33.56 -21.73
CA GLU A 194 -3.99 32.97 -22.87
C GLU A 194 -2.82 32.14 -22.37
N VAL A 195 -2.78 30.91 -22.83
CA VAL A 195 -1.71 29.93 -22.45
C VAL A 195 -0.61 30.00 -23.51
N PHE A 196 -1.00 29.85 -24.79
CA PHE A 196 -0.05 29.84 -25.90
C PHE A 196 -0.74 30.10 -27.25
N ASP A 197 -0.03 30.76 -28.16
CA ASP A 197 -0.45 30.93 -29.57
C ASP A 197 0.35 29.95 -30.42
N PHE A 198 -0.29 28.84 -30.80
CA PHE A 198 0.33 27.76 -31.53
C PHE A 198 0.61 28.16 -32.98
N PRO A 199 1.86 28.06 -33.45
CA PRO A 199 2.18 28.30 -34.86
C PRO A 199 1.86 27.10 -35.76
N GLY A 200 1.55 25.94 -35.17
CA GLY A 200 1.26 24.67 -35.84
C GLY A 200 0.60 23.67 -34.87
N SER A 201 0.63 22.40 -35.24
CA SER A 201 0.11 21.34 -34.38
C SER A 201 0.94 21.14 -33.11
N GLY A 202 0.32 20.63 -32.07
CA GLY A 202 0.97 20.39 -30.78
C GLY A 202 0.10 19.55 -29.84
N VAL A 203 0.36 19.67 -28.55
CA VAL A 203 -0.41 19.02 -27.48
C VAL A 203 -0.66 20.03 -26.36
N ALA A 204 -1.81 19.94 -25.74
CA ALA A 204 -2.18 20.76 -24.59
C ALA A 204 -2.76 19.92 -23.48
N MET A 205 -2.55 20.36 -22.23
CA MET A 205 -3.06 19.69 -21.02
C MET A 205 -3.48 20.73 -19.99
N SER A 206 -4.54 20.42 -19.26
CA SER A 206 -4.96 21.13 -18.04
C SER A 206 -5.12 20.15 -16.89
N MET A 207 -4.72 20.55 -15.68
CA MET A 207 -4.90 19.79 -14.45
C MET A 207 -5.42 20.68 -13.33
N TYR A 208 -5.94 20.08 -12.26
CA TYR A 208 -6.50 20.79 -11.12
C TYR A 208 -6.27 20.05 -9.80
N ASN A 209 -6.45 20.79 -8.71
CA ASN A 209 -6.58 20.23 -7.38
C ASN A 209 -7.58 21.03 -6.53
N LEU A 210 -7.95 20.52 -5.37
CA LEU A 210 -8.89 21.16 -4.44
C LEU A 210 -8.17 21.51 -3.14
N ASP A 211 -8.44 22.69 -2.60
CA ASP A 211 -7.92 23.10 -1.30
C ASP A 211 -8.20 22.07 -0.20
N GLN A 212 -9.44 21.56 -0.13
CA GLN A 212 -9.80 20.56 0.88
C GLN A 212 -8.96 19.30 0.73
N SER A 213 -8.71 18.82 -0.50
CA SER A 213 -7.87 17.63 -0.73
C SER A 213 -6.41 17.86 -0.31
N ILE A 214 -5.88 19.07 -0.53
CA ILE A 214 -4.53 19.44 -0.07
C ILE A 214 -4.46 19.53 1.45
N ILE A 215 -5.48 20.12 2.09
CA ILE A 215 -5.62 20.20 3.55
C ILE A 215 -5.67 18.78 4.16
N ASP A 216 -6.46 17.90 3.59
CA ASP A 216 -6.58 16.51 4.03
C ASP A 216 -5.25 15.76 3.87
N PHE A 217 -4.52 16.01 2.78
CA PHE A 217 -3.17 15.49 2.58
C PHE A 217 -2.18 16.00 3.63
N ALA A 218 -2.24 17.29 3.97
CA ALA A 218 -1.40 17.86 5.03
C ALA A 218 -1.68 17.18 6.38
N ARG A 219 -2.96 17.07 6.79
CA ARG A 219 -3.35 16.43 8.05
C ARG A 219 -2.93 14.97 8.12
N ALA A 220 -3.19 14.19 7.06
CA ALA A 220 -2.78 12.79 7.00
C ALA A 220 -1.27 12.64 7.12
N SER A 221 -0.49 13.45 6.40
CA SER A 221 0.98 13.41 6.43
C SER A 221 1.54 13.75 7.80
N MET A 222 0.98 14.77 8.46
CA MET A 222 1.38 15.19 9.81
C MET A 222 1.02 14.15 10.87
N ASN A 223 -0.19 13.57 10.80
CA ASN A 223 -0.59 12.48 11.69
C ASN A 223 0.27 11.24 11.51
N TYR A 224 0.64 10.90 10.27
CA TYR A 224 1.53 9.78 10.00
C TYR A 224 2.93 10.02 10.57
N ALA A 225 3.49 11.22 10.36
CA ALA A 225 4.78 11.62 10.92
C ALA A 225 4.81 11.54 12.45
N LEU A 226 3.77 12.03 13.14
CA LEU A 226 3.61 11.90 14.58
C LEU A 226 3.54 10.44 15.04
N ASN A 227 2.79 9.60 14.35
CA ASN A 227 2.67 8.17 14.67
C ASN A 227 4.01 7.44 14.54
N ARG A 228 4.84 7.83 13.55
CA ARG A 228 6.17 7.26 13.33
C ARG A 228 7.26 7.92 14.17
N LYS A 229 6.99 9.09 14.73
CA LYS A 229 7.96 9.99 15.37
C LYS A 229 9.10 10.35 14.40
N TYR A 230 8.75 10.64 13.17
CA TYR A 230 9.67 11.02 12.10
C TYR A 230 9.43 12.47 11.68
N PRO A 231 10.49 13.23 11.31
CA PRO A 231 10.31 14.52 10.66
C PRO A 231 9.55 14.38 9.35
N LEU A 232 8.83 15.43 8.97
CA LEU A 232 8.03 15.51 7.75
C LEU A 232 8.64 16.54 6.78
N TYR A 233 8.83 16.11 5.55
CA TYR A 233 9.23 17.00 4.45
C TYR A 233 8.14 16.99 3.37
N LEU A 234 7.59 18.18 3.06
CA LEU A 234 6.79 18.37 1.85
C LEU A 234 7.71 18.80 0.71
N SER A 235 7.60 18.21 -0.47
CA SER A 235 8.32 18.68 -1.64
C SER A 235 7.40 19.15 -2.76
N THR A 236 7.77 20.26 -3.40
CA THR A 236 7.09 20.84 -4.55
C THR A 236 8.08 21.54 -5.50
N LYS A 237 7.62 22.00 -6.64
CA LYS A 237 8.40 22.88 -7.52
C LYS A 237 7.78 24.28 -7.61
N ASN A 238 7.43 24.85 -6.47
CA ASN A 238 6.76 26.14 -6.37
C ASN A 238 7.55 27.34 -6.96
N THR A 239 8.84 27.21 -7.17
CA THR A 239 9.65 28.21 -7.88
C THR A 239 9.32 28.30 -9.37
N ILE A 240 8.81 27.24 -9.97
CA ILE A 240 8.36 27.15 -11.36
C ILE A 240 6.85 27.19 -11.43
N VAL A 241 6.16 26.27 -10.76
CA VAL A 241 4.69 26.18 -10.73
C VAL A 241 4.14 27.04 -9.58
N LYS A 242 4.33 28.38 -9.69
CA LYS A 242 4.22 29.31 -8.57
C LYS A 242 2.86 29.28 -7.86
N ALA A 243 1.77 29.34 -8.61
CA ALA A 243 0.42 29.36 -8.04
C ALA A 243 -0.01 27.96 -7.59
N TYR A 244 0.16 26.95 -8.44
CA TYR A 244 -0.31 25.59 -8.21
C TYR A 244 0.44 24.92 -7.05
N ASP A 245 1.76 24.80 -7.14
CA ASP A 245 2.60 24.21 -6.10
C ASP A 245 2.72 25.12 -4.88
N GLY A 246 2.67 26.44 -5.07
CA GLY A 246 2.61 27.41 -3.98
C GLY A 246 1.38 27.19 -3.09
N ARG A 247 0.23 26.80 -3.67
CA ARG A 247 -0.97 26.49 -2.88
C ARG A 247 -0.77 25.30 -1.96
N PHE A 248 -0.07 24.25 -2.42
CA PHE A 248 0.30 23.11 -1.56
C PHE A 248 1.19 23.55 -0.39
N LYS A 249 2.25 24.31 -0.70
CA LYS A 249 3.18 24.82 0.33
C LYS A 249 2.44 25.67 1.38
N ASP A 250 1.61 26.59 0.93
CA ASP A 250 0.94 27.55 1.82
C ASP A 250 -0.12 26.88 2.71
N LEU A 251 -0.92 25.95 2.14
CA LEU A 251 -1.91 25.21 2.92
C LEU A 251 -1.26 24.25 3.93
N PHE A 252 -0.18 23.55 3.55
CA PHE A 252 0.57 22.73 4.49
C PHE A 252 1.13 23.54 5.66
N GLN A 253 1.72 24.71 5.38
CA GLN A 253 2.22 25.61 6.45
C GLN A 253 1.09 26.09 7.35
N GLN A 254 -0.03 26.50 6.77
CA GLN A 254 -1.22 26.94 7.50
C GLN A 254 -1.73 25.87 8.48
N ILE A 255 -1.86 24.62 8.00
CA ILE A 255 -2.33 23.49 8.82
C ILE A 255 -1.29 23.14 9.89
N PHE A 256 -0.01 23.16 9.55
CA PHE A 256 1.05 22.93 10.53
C PHE A 256 0.99 23.95 11.68
N ASP A 257 0.96 25.22 11.36
CA ASP A 257 0.96 26.30 12.36
C ASP A 257 -0.30 26.26 13.24
N ALA A 258 -1.47 25.97 12.63
CA ALA A 258 -2.74 25.99 13.35
C ALA A 258 -3.01 24.73 14.20
N GLU A 259 -2.57 23.55 13.76
CA GLU A 259 -3.04 22.28 14.33
C GLU A 259 -1.92 21.38 14.86
N PHE A 260 -0.67 21.53 14.38
CA PHE A 260 0.39 20.53 14.59
C PHE A 260 1.68 21.04 15.20
N ALA A 261 1.98 22.34 15.19
CA ALA A 261 3.25 22.90 15.67
C ALA A 261 3.61 22.44 17.08
N ASP A 262 2.69 22.55 18.04
CA ASP A 262 2.91 22.12 19.42
C ASP A 262 3.07 20.60 19.55
N LYS A 263 2.32 19.82 18.76
CA LYS A 263 2.41 18.36 18.75
C LYS A 263 3.76 17.88 18.21
N PHE A 264 4.26 18.51 17.16
CA PHE A 264 5.58 18.21 16.58
C PHE A 264 6.69 18.59 17.53
N LYS A 265 6.61 19.76 18.17
CA LYS A 265 7.52 20.19 19.22
C LYS A 265 7.55 19.21 20.39
N ALA A 266 6.39 18.79 20.89
CA ALA A 266 6.30 17.80 21.96
C ALA A 266 6.86 16.43 21.59
N ALA A 267 6.73 16.03 20.32
CA ALA A 267 7.29 14.79 19.76
C ALA A 267 8.77 14.89 19.38
N ASN A 268 9.39 16.08 19.50
CA ASN A 268 10.76 16.38 19.06
C ASN A 268 11.03 16.02 17.58
N ILE A 269 10.07 16.38 16.71
CA ILE A 269 10.17 16.23 15.25
C ILE A 269 9.86 17.55 14.56
N THR A 270 10.26 17.67 13.28
CA THR A 270 10.14 18.91 12.50
C THR A 270 9.29 18.72 11.26
N TYR A 271 8.71 19.81 10.77
CA TYR A 271 8.14 19.94 9.45
C TYR A 271 8.95 20.96 8.63
N GLU A 272 9.22 20.64 7.37
CA GLU A 272 9.91 21.53 6.45
C GLU A 272 9.37 21.35 5.02
N HIS A 273 9.21 22.47 4.29
CA HIS A 273 8.99 22.44 2.84
C HIS A 273 10.33 22.56 2.10
N ARG A 274 10.53 21.72 1.08
CA ARG A 274 11.71 21.74 0.22
C ARG A 274 11.35 21.72 -1.26
N LEU A 275 12.24 22.21 -2.13
CA LEU A 275 12.09 21.95 -3.56
C LEU A 275 12.29 20.46 -3.85
N ILE A 276 11.56 19.93 -4.83
CA ILE A 276 11.60 18.48 -5.13
C ILE A 276 13.01 18.02 -5.52
N ASP A 277 13.74 18.79 -6.28
CA ASP A 277 15.14 18.50 -6.67
C ASP A 277 16.10 18.51 -5.47
N ASP A 278 15.96 19.46 -4.56
CA ASP A 278 16.72 19.49 -3.30
C ASP A 278 16.39 18.27 -2.44
N MET A 279 15.09 17.88 -2.38
CA MET A 279 14.69 16.74 -1.59
C MET A 279 15.19 15.42 -2.17
N VAL A 280 15.21 15.27 -3.51
CA VAL A 280 15.83 14.13 -4.18
C VAL A 280 17.33 14.06 -3.84
N ALA A 281 18.04 15.19 -3.94
CA ALA A 281 19.47 15.24 -3.58
C ALA A 281 19.71 14.92 -2.09
N ALA A 282 18.85 15.41 -1.20
CA ALA A 282 18.90 15.11 0.23
C ALA A 282 18.63 13.64 0.52
N SER A 283 17.63 13.04 -0.14
CA SER A 283 17.27 11.62 0.05
C SER A 283 18.45 10.68 -0.22
N LEU A 284 19.26 10.98 -1.21
CA LEU A 284 20.45 10.18 -1.55
C LEU A 284 21.62 10.34 -0.55
N LYS A 285 21.59 11.40 0.26
CA LYS A 285 22.66 11.73 1.23
C LYS A 285 22.30 11.37 2.66
N TRP A 286 21.01 11.34 2.99
CA TRP A 286 20.52 11.08 4.34
C TRP A 286 20.34 9.58 4.59
N SER A 287 20.30 9.21 5.86
CA SER A 287 20.17 7.82 6.28
C SER A 287 18.73 7.25 6.24
N GLY A 288 17.74 8.07 5.89
CA GLY A 288 16.32 7.77 6.07
C GLY A 288 15.78 8.24 7.42
N GLY A 289 14.69 7.64 7.89
CA GLY A 289 14.03 8.00 9.15
C GLY A 289 13.15 9.25 9.05
N TYR A 290 12.48 9.45 7.92
CA TYR A 290 11.59 10.59 7.69
C TYR A 290 10.40 10.24 6.80
N VAL A 291 9.37 11.09 6.85
CA VAL A 291 8.21 11.06 5.94
C VAL A 291 8.41 12.12 4.86
N TRP A 292 8.28 11.69 3.61
CA TRP A 292 8.39 12.53 2.43
C TRP A 292 7.02 12.68 1.77
N ALA A 293 6.34 13.80 2.00
CA ALA A 293 5.06 14.11 1.38
C ALA A 293 5.28 14.67 -0.05
N CYS A 294 4.71 13.98 -1.02
CA CYS A 294 4.83 14.27 -2.44
C CYS A 294 3.47 14.47 -3.09
N LYS A 295 3.39 15.38 -4.07
CA LYS A 295 2.24 15.47 -4.97
C LYS A 295 2.04 14.15 -5.74
N ASN A 296 0.91 14.01 -6.41
CA ASN A 296 0.46 12.75 -6.98
C ASN A 296 1.51 12.06 -7.86
N TYR A 297 1.99 12.70 -8.92
CA TYR A 297 2.99 12.14 -9.84
C TYR A 297 4.36 11.97 -9.17
N ASP A 298 4.80 12.99 -8.44
CA ASP A 298 6.08 12.95 -7.72
C ASP A 298 6.11 11.77 -6.74
N GLY A 299 5.02 11.56 -6.00
CA GLY A 299 4.89 10.47 -5.04
C GLY A 299 4.86 9.09 -5.69
N ASP A 300 4.27 8.96 -6.88
CA ASP A 300 4.29 7.72 -7.65
C ASP A 300 5.73 7.35 -8.05
N VAL A 301 6.43 8.28 -8.68
CA VAL A 301 7.80 8.06 -9.16
C VAL A 301 8.77 7.87 -7.99
N GLN A 302 8.70 8.72 -6.96
CA GLN A 302 9.65 8.66 -5.85
C GLN A 302 9.43 7.42 -4.97
N SER A 303 8.18 6.95 -4.80
CA SER A 303 7.96 5.72 -4.04
C SER A 303 8.59 4.50 -4.70
N ASP A 304 8.55 4.42 -6.03
CA ASP A 304 9.19 3.32 -6.77
C ASP A 304 10.72 3.46 -6.79
N THR A 305 11.24 4.69 -6.92
CA THR A 305 12.67 4.97 -6.81
C THR A 305 13.21 4.54 -5.44
N VAL A 306 12.52 4.92 -4.37
CA VAL A 306 12.86 4.54 -3.00
C VAL A 306 12.78 3.02 -2.83
N ALA A 307 11.74 2.37 -3.34
CA ALA A 307 11.59 0.91 -3.28
C ALA A 307 12.78 0.18 -3.90
N GLN A 308 13.20 0.60 -5.10
CA GLN A 308 14.38 0.03 -5.76
C GLN A 308 15.66 0.30 -4.96
N GLY A 309 15.78 1.48 -4.38
CA GLY A 309 16.91 1.83 -3.51
C GLY A 309 17.08 0.92 -2.29
N TYR A 310 15.96 0.41 -1.74
CA TYR A 310 15.96 -0.57 -0.64
C TYR A 310 16.03 -2.04 -1.10
N GLY A 311 16.01 -2.31 -2.40
CA GLY A 311 16.19 -3.64 -2.96
C GLY A 311 15.13 -4.06 -3.96
N SER A 312 13.85 -3.92 -3.66
CA SER A 312 12.76 -4.20 -4.61
C SER A 312 11.41 -3.68 -4.13
N LEU A 313 10.49 -3.53 -5.08
CA LEU A 313 9.08 -3.22 -4.77
C LEU A 313 8.40 -4.31 -3.93
N GLY A 314 8.87 -5.56 -3.99
CA GLY A 314 8.40 -6.67 -3.16
C GLY A 314 8.71 -6.51 -1.65
N LEU A 315 9.56 -5.54 -1.30
CA LEU A 315 9.89 -5.17 0.08
C LEU A 315 9.26 -3.83 0.49
N MET A 316 8.13 -3.47 -0.12
CA MET A 316 7.43 -2.21 0.15
C MET A 316 6.01 -2.47 0.63
N THR A 317 5.63 -1.85 1.73
CA THR A 317 4.23 -1.79 2.18
C THR A 317 3.52 -0.59 1.56
N SER A 318 2.21 -0.66 1.43
CA SER A 318 1.35 0.43 1.00
C SER A 318 0.18 0.54 1.98
N VAL A 319 0.04 1.71 2.58
CA VAL A 319 -1.03 2.00 3.54
C VAL A 319 -1.76 3.26 3.11
N LEU A 320 -3.03 3.14 2.81
CA LEU A 320 -3.94 4.27 2.64
C LEU A 320 -4.47 4.66 4.02
N MET A 321 -4.32 5.92 4.41
CA MET A 321 -4.83 6.46 5.68
C MET A 321 -5.70 7.69 5.42
N THR A 322 -6.87 7.73 6.05
CA THR A 322 -7.74 8.93 6.03
C THR A 322 -7.13 10.09 6.81
N PRO A 323 -7.53 11.35 6.52
CA PRO A 323 -6.95 12.54 7.15
C PRO A 323 -7.06 12.56 8.68
N ASP A 324 -8.13 12.00 9.23
CA ASP A 324 -8.37 11.86 10.66
C ASP A 324 -7.57 10.72 11.31
N GLY A 325 -6.91 9.89 10.49
CA GLY A 325 -6.15 8.73 10.94
C GLY A 325 -7.00 7.60 11.54
N GLN A 326 -8.32 7.61 11.30
CA GLN A 326 -9.24 6.61 11.86
C GLN A 326 -9.43 5.41 10.92
N THR A 327 -9.31 5.62 9.61
CA THR A 327 -9.52 4.56 8.64
C THR A 327 -8.22 4.25 7.90
N VAL A 328 -7.90 2.96 7.80
CA VAL A 328 -6.73 2.46 7.10
C VAL A 328 -7.13 1.31 6.17
N GLU A 329 -6.60 1.35 4.96
CA GLU A 329 -6.51 0.19 4.07
C GLU A 329 -5.04 -0.11 3.82
N SER A 330 -4.65 -1.38 3.96
CA SER A 330 -3.27 -1.82 3.78
C SER A 330 -3.15 -2.91 2.74
N GLU A 331 -2.16 -2.76 1.85
CA GLU A 331 -1.89 -3.69 0.75
C GLU A 331 -0.37 -3.87 0.55
N ALA A 332 0.02 -4.90 -0.21
CA ALA A 332 1.36 -4.98 -0.76
C ALA A 332 1.51 -3.98 -1.91
N ALA A 333 2.65 -3.33 -2.04
CA ALA A 333 2.88 -2.35 -3.10
C ALA A 333 3.12 -2.99 -4.48
N HIS A 334 3.29 -4.32 -4.55
CA HIS A 334 3.47 -5.06 -5.80
C HIS A 334 2.14 -5.55 -6.40
N GLY A 335 2.17 -5.98 -7.67
CA GLY A 335 1.03 -6.54 -8.38
C GLY A 335 0.79 -8.03 -8.07
N THR A 336 -0.01 -8.69 -8.92
CA THR A 336 -0.52 -10.05 -8.74
C THR A 336 0.49 -11.18 -9.01
N VAL A 337 1.72 -10.84 -9.42
CA VAL A 337 2.83 -11.77 -9.74
C VAL A 337 2.45 -12.81 -10.82
N THR A 338 1.92 -12.32 -11.92
CA THR A 338 1.43 -13.09 -13.08
C THR A 338 2.40 -14.14 -13.56
N ARG A 339 3.71 -13.81 -13.67
CA ARG A 339 4.72 -14.75 -14.18
C ARG A 339 4.78 -16.03 -13.33
N HIS A 340 4.82 -15.91 -12.00
CA HIS A 340 4.84 -17.06 -11.10
C HIS A 340 3.51 -17.81 -11.12
N TYR A 341 2.38 -17.09 -11.27
CA TYR A 341 1.08 -17.73 -11.42
C TYR A 341 1.01 -18.61 -12.66
N ARG A 342 1.54 -18.14 -13.79
CA ARG A 342 1.62 -18.95 -15.03
C ARG A 342 2.50 -20.21 -14.88
N GLN A 343 3.59 -20.10 -14.12
CA GLN A 343 4.41 -21.27 -13.78
C GLN A 343 3.66 -22.25 -12.86
N TYR A 344 2.99 -21.73 -11.84
CA TYR A 344 2.17 -22.53 -10.93
C TYR A 344 1.06 -23.30 -11.66
N GLN A 345 0.34 -22.65 -12.59
CA GLN A 345 -0.68 -23.31 -13.43
C GLN A 345 -0.12 -24.48 -14.25
N LYS A 346 1.17 -24.45 -14.61
CA LYS A 346 1.88 -25.53 -15.32
C LYS A 346 2.47 -26.59 -14.39
N GLY A 347 2.19 -26.53 -13.09
CA GLY A 347 2.76 -27.43 -12.09
C GLY A 347 4.26 -27.21 -11.83
N GLN A 348 4.81 -26.08 -12.25
CA GLN A 348 6.23 -25.75 -12.04
C GLN A 348 6.43 -25.12 -10.63
N PRO A 349 7.58 -25.38 -9.98
CA PRO A 349 7.90 -24.76 -8.72
C PRO A 349 8.05 -23.24 -8.88
N THR A 350 7.58 -22.49 -7.89
CA THR A 350 7.68 -21.03 -7.82
C THR A 350 8.23 -20.60 -6.48
N SER A 351 8.92 -19.45 -6.44
CA SER A 351 9.47 -18.84 -5.23
C SER A 351 8.99 -17.39 -5.09
N THR A 352 7.70 -17.21 -4.82
CA THR A 352 7.15 -15.87 -4.61
C THR A 352 7.33 -15.45 -3.17
N ASN A 353 8.02 -14.32 -2.94
CA ASN A 353 8.18 -13.74 -1.62
C ASN A 353 6.83 -13.20 -1.11
N SER A 354 6.43 -13.63 0.09
CA SER A 354 5.16 -13.25 0.72
C SER A 354 5.26 -12.09 1.72
N ILE A 355 6.47 -11.55 1.94
CA ILE A 355 6.75 -10.60 3.03
C ILE A 355 5.83 -9.37 2.97
N ALA A 356 5.67 -8.74 1.80
CA ALA A 356 4.84 -7.56 1.66
C ALA A 356 3.35 -7.85 1.91
N SER A 357 2.86 -9.02 1.50
CA SER A 357 1.49 -9.46 1.78
C SER A 357 1.26 -9.75 3.27
N ILE A 358 2.25 -10.31 3.97
CA ILE A 358 2.20 -10.48 5.44
C ILE A 358 2.18 -9.11 6.12
N PHE A 359 3.01 -8.17 5.67
CA PHE A 359 3.02 -6.82 6.21
C PHE A 359 1.71 -6.05 5.93
N ALA A 360 1.03 -6.30 4.82
CA ALA A 360 -0.32 -5.76 4.61
C ALA A 360 -1.27 -6.18 5.74
N TRP A 361 -1.26 -7.47 6.12
CA TRP A 361 -2.03 -7.98 7.26
C TRP A 361 -1.60 -7.34 8.58
N THR A 362 -0.31 -7.31 8.89
CA THR A 362 0.19 -6.79 10.17
C THR A 362 -0.06 -5.30 10.33
N ARG A 363 0.02 -4.50 9.26
CA ARG A 363 -0.31 -3.06 9.29
C ARG A 363 -1.80 -2.84 9.56
N GLY A 364 -2.69 -3.58 8.89
CA GLY A 364 -4.13 -3.54 9.17
C GLY A 364 -4.46 -3.98 10.61
N LEU A 365 -3.88 -5.08 11.08
CA LEU A 365 -4.07 -5.58 12.45
C LEU A 365 -3.52 -4.61 13.51
N SER A 366 -2.37 -3.98 13.27
CA SER A 366 -1.82 -2.94 14.15
C SER A 366 -2.75 -1.75 14.27
N HIS A 367 -3.37 -1.34 13.16
CA HIS A 367 -4.36 -0.26 13.19
C HIS A 367 -5.63 -0.67 13.93
N ARG A 368 -6.13 -1.91 13.70
CA ARG A 368 -7.26 -2.47 14.46
C ARG A 368 -6.96 -2.52 15.96
N ALA A 369 -5.75 -2.94 16.32
CA ALA A 369 -5.29 -2.96 17.71
C ALA A 369 -5.31 -1.57 18.35
N LYS A 370 -4.85 -0.55 17.62
CA LYS A 370 -4.88 0.85 18.06
C LYS A 370 -6.30 1.33 18.31
N LEU A 371 -7.22 1.10 17.36
CA LEU A 371 -8.62 1.52 17.47
C LEU A 371 -9.37 0.83 18.61
N ASP A 372 -9.04 -0.45 18.88
CA ASP A 372 -9.69 -1.27 19.90
C ASP A 372 -9.01 -1.19 21.28
N GLY A 373 -7.85 -0.54 21.40
CA GLY A 373 -7.01 -0.58 22.60
C GLY A 373 -6.47 -1.97 22.92
N ASN A 374 -6.33 -2.87 21.92
CA ASN A 374 -5.94 -4.26 22.07
C ASN A 374 -4.43 -4.45 22.03
N GLN A 375 -3.79 -4.47 23.19
CA GLN A 375 -2.33 -4.61 23.30
C GLN A 375 -1.80 -5.97 22.84
N ASP A 376 -2.57 -7.06 23.03
CA ASP A 376 -2.16 -8.40 22.59
C ASP A 376 -2.12 -8.49 21.07
N LEU A 377 -3.12 -7.93 20.39
CA LEU A 377 -3.14 -7.84 18.94
C LEU A 377 -1.99 -6.96 18.41
N SER A 378 -1.70 -5.84 19.08
CA SER A 378 -0.58 -4.96 18.72
C SER A 378 0.77 -5.70 18.85
N ARG A 379 0.96 -6.45 19.94
CA ARG A 379 2.15 -7.27 20.17
C ARG A 379 2.28 -8.39 19.15
N PHE A 380 1.18 -9.07 18.82
CA PHE A 380 1.12 -10.12 17.82
C PHE A 380 1.59 -9.58 16.44
N ALA A 381 1.00 -8.48 15.97
CA ALA A 381 1.36 -7.88 14.69
C ALA A 381 2.84 -7.46 14.65
N GLY A 382 3.32 -6.77 15.67
CA GLY A 382 4.73 -6.34 15.74
C GLY A 382 5.71 -7.51 15.90
N THR A 383 5.33 -8.59 16.55
CA THR A 383 6.15 -9.81 16.65
C THR A 383 6.22 -10.52 15.31
N MET A 384 5.10 -10.62 14.59
CA MET A 384 5.06 -11.22 13.25
C MET A 384 5.98 -10.48 12.28
N GLU A 385 5.95 -9.14 12.26
CA GLU A 385 6.87 -8.35 11.42
C GLU A 385 8.34 -8.66 11.73
N LYS A 386 8.71 -8.69 13.01
CA LYS A 386 10.09 -9.03 13.44
C LYS A 386 10.50 -10.45 13.03
N VAL A 387 9.61 -11.42 13.19
CA VAL A 387 9.88 -12.83 12.83
C VAL A 387 10.03 -12.97 11.32
N VAL A 388 9.18 -12.32 10.54
CA VAL A 388 9.21 -12.39 9.07
C VAL A 388 10.49 -11.75 8.53
N VAL A 389 10.88 -10.56 9.02
CA VAL A 389 12.16 -9.94 8.64
C VAL A 389 13.34 -10.84 9.01
N ARG A 390 13.33 -11.40 10.23
CA ARG A 390 14.38 -12.31 10.66
C ARG A 390 14.43 -13.60 9.83
N SER A 391 13.29 -14.15 9.43
CA SER A 391 13.22 -15.31 8.53
C SER A 391 13.82 -14.98 7.18
N GLU A 392 13.48 -13.82 6.61
CA GLU A 392 14.03 -13.34 5.34
C GLU A 392 15.57 -13.17 5.41
N GLU A 393 16.08 -12.71 6.55
CA GLU A 393 17.52 -12.52 6.77
C GLU A 393 18.30 -13.85 6.85
N HIS A 394 17.63 -15.00 7.00
CA HIS A 394 18.25 -16.33 7.12
C HIS A 394 17.98 -17.25 5.90
N THR A 395 17.29 -16.73 4.89
CA THR A 395 17.00 -17.45 3.64
C THR A 395 18.03 -17.11 2.56
#